data_81ffcc68bef75b7fffe4506f04a51b9a
#
_entry.id   81ffcc68bef75b7fffe4506f04a51b9a
#
_cell.length_a   1.000
_cell.length_b   1.000
_cell.length_c   1.000
_cell.angle_alpha   90.00
_cell.angle_beta   90.00
_cell.angle_gamma   90.00
#
_symmetry.space_group_name_H-M   'P 1'
#
loop_
_entity.id
_entity.type
_entity.pdbx_description
1 polymer ?
#
loop_
_entity_poly.entity_id
_entity_poly.type
_entity_poly.pdbx_seq_one_letter_code
_entity_poly.pdbx_strand_id
1 'polypeptide(L)'
;MKKQGFNPYLPSWEYIPDGEPHVFDGRVYVFGSHDRFGGHTYCPNDYVGWSAPVDDLSDWRYEGVLYARTDDPANKDGDMLLFAPDVTQGADGRYYLYYVLDQLPVISVAVCDAPAGRYQFYGYVHHPDGARLGEREGDAPQFDPGVLFEDNAVYLYTGFCPPADTSRRGSMVTVLEPDMLTVRSEPVAVVPSAPYAGGTSFAGFPFFEASSIRKVGNSYYFIYSPITNHELCYARSSSPLGPFTYGGVIVSNADVHIDTYKPAEQPMFYGGNNHGCLERINGQWYIFYHRHTNGSNFSRQGCLEPVTILPDGSIPQAEMTSCGGSGGPLAGRGEYPAHIACSLFCKHPAVTTGCPGDWMDCRFPRITQDAPDGQEGFAHIANLRDGAAAGFKYFDCRGVRRISLKTRGNEGVYQVRTRWDGAVIGEIPVGYSNEWKTFRAGVSVPDSVQALYFTYRGQGISNLASFTLETV
;
A
#
# COMPACT_ATOMS: atom_id res chain seq x y z
N MET A 1 -17.37 -22.25 5.73
CA MET A 1 -16.51 -21.83 4.63
C MET A 1 -15.37 -21.04 5.24
N LYS A 2 -14.11 -21.25 4.78
CA LYS A 2 -12.99 -20.43 5.18
C LYS A 2 -13.31 -18.97 4.76
N LYS A 3 -13.05 -18.00 5.63
CA LYS A 3 -13.18 -16.58 5.31
C LYS A 3 -12.20 -16.25 4.17
N GLN A 4 -12.61 -15.52 3.16
CA GLN A 4 -11.71 -15.12 2.08
C GLN A 4 -11.00 -13.81 2.46
N GLY A 5 -9.68 -13.77 2.26
CA GLY A 5 -8.94 -12.52 2.30
C GLY A 5 -9.26 -11.68 1.05
N PHE A 6 -9.22 -10.37 1.15
CA PHE A 6 -9.37 -9.44 0.03
C PHE A 6 -8.65 -8.11 0.33
N ASN A 7 -8.51 -7.26 -0.68
CA ASN A 7 -7.96 -5.93 -0.52
C ASN A 7 -9.04 -4.88 -0.16
N PRO A 8 -8.77 -3.95 0.79
CA PRO A 8 -7.58 -3.91 1.64
C PRO A 8 -7.52 -5.11 2.59
N TYR A 9 -6.29 -5.53 2.97
CA TYR A 9 -6.14 -6.75 3.78
C TYR A 9 -6.52 -6.55 5.26
N LEU A 10 -6.47 -5.33 5.78
CA LEU A 10 -6.94 -4.97 7.12
C LEU A 10 -8.43 -4.58 7.11
N PRO A 11 -9.08 -4.48 8.27
CA PRO A 11 -10.44 -3.95 8.38
C PRO A 11 -10.58 -2.59 7.67
N SER A 12 -11.73 -2.33 7.07
CA SER A 12 -11.96 -1.15 6.24
C SER A 12 -11.87 0.21 6.98
N TRP A 13 -11.89 0.18 8.30
CA TRP A 13 -11.74 1.33 9.17
C TRP A 13 -10.30 1.53 9.68
N GLU A 14 -9.37 0.68 9.23
CA GLU A 14 -7.96 0.74 9.59
C GLU A 14 -7.13 1.32 8.44
N TYR A 15 -6.24 2.24 8.77
CA TYR A 15 -5.48 3.04 7.80
C TYR A 15 -3.98 2.93 8.08
N ILE A 16 -3.40 1.78 7.73
CA ILE A 16 -1.96 1.51 7.85
C ILE A 16 -1.33 1.55 6.46
N PRO A 17 -0.82 2.70 6.00
CA PRO A 17 0.03 2.79 4.82
C PRO A 17 1.46 2.41 5.13
N ASP A 18 2.32 2.47 4.11
CA ASP A 18 3.77 2.32 4.21
C ASP A 18 4.16 0.98 4.85
N GLY A 19 3.36 -0.06 4.54
CA GLY A 19 3.45 -1.35 5.22
C GLY A 19 4.70 -2.15 4.86
N GLU A 20 5.56 -2.39 5.86
CA GLU A 20 6.69 -3.32 5.80
C GLU A 20 6.27 -4.67 6.39
N PRO A 21 6.03 -5.69 5.56
CA PRO A 21 5.67 -7.03 6.01
C PRO A 21 6.90 -7.84 6.42
N HIS A 22 6.79 -8.58 7.52
CA HIS A 22 7.81 -9.54 7.94
C HIS A 22 7.17 -10.82 8.46
N VAL A 23 7.75 -11.97 8.11
CA VAL A 23 7.31 -13.27 8.63
C VAL A 23 8.19 -13.67 9.81
N PHE A 24 7.59 -13.76 11.00
CA PHE A 24 8.20 -14.27 12.22
C PHE A 24 7.32 -15.36 12.83
N ASP A 25 7.90 -16.46 13.25
CA ASP A 25 7.23 -17.54 13.99
C ASP A 25 5.90 -18.02 13.38
N GLY A 26 5.86 -18.13 12.04
CA GLY A 26 4.68 -18.62 11.32
C GLY A 26 3.53 -17.61 11.18
N ARG A 27 3.79 -16.35 11.47
CA ARG A 27 2.85 -15.23 11.24
C ARG A 27 3.51 -14.15 10.40
N VAL A 28 2.73 -13.50 9.55
CA VAL A 28 3.12 -12.26 8.91
C VAL A 28 2.68 -11.09 9.79
N TYR A 29 3.59 -10.19 10.08
CA TYR A 29 3.36 -8.93 10.78
C TYR A 29 3.51 -7.79 9.78
N VAL A 30 2.72 -6.73 9.94
CA VAL A 30 2.85 -5.51 9.15
C VAL A 30 3.17 -4.35 10.08
N PHE A 31 4.27 -3.68 9.77
CA PHE A 31 4.73 -2.45 10.41
C PHE A 31 4.55 -1.32 9.42
N GLY A 32 3.84 -0.28 9.79
CA GLY A 32 3.54 0.82 8.88
C GLY A 32 3.23 2.11 9.64
N SER A 33 3.19 3.20 8.92
CA SER A 33 2.63 4.45 9.42
C SER A 33 1.17 4.25 9.81
N HIS A 34 0.60 5.18 10.56
CA HIS A 34 -0.79 5.08 10.97
C HIS A 34 -1.52 6.41 10.69
N ASP A 35 -2.27 6.42 9.61
CA ASP A 35 -3.11 7.54 9.20
C ASP A 35 -4.35 7.65 10.09
N ARG A 36 -5.01 8.81 10.02
CA ARG A 36 -6.31 9.06 10.66
C ARG A 36 -7.37 9.31 9.60
N PHE A 37 -8.48 8.58 9.66
CA PHE A 37 -9.60 8.85 8.79
C PHE A 37 -10.10 10.30 8.95
N GLY A 38 -10.20 11.02 7.83
CA GLY A 38 -10.58 12.44 7.83
C GLY A 38 -9.52 13.40 8.39
N GLY A 39 -8.30 12.90 8.63
CA GLY A 39 -7.16 13.73 9.03
C GLY A 39 -6.71 14.70 7.94
N HIS A 40 -5.85 15.66 8.33
CA HIS A 40 -5.33 16.73 7.46
C HIS A 40 -3.81 16.67 7.33
N THR A 41 -3.16 15.64 7.87
CA THR A 41 -1.73 15.39 7.80
C THR A 41 -1.47 13.90 7.71
N TYR A 42 -0.27 13.51 7.26
CA TYR A 42 0.21 12.13 7.24
C TYR A 42 0.46 11.61 8.66
N CYS A 43 0.16 10.35 8.91
CA CYS A 43 0.64 9.55 10.05
C CYS A 43 0.42 10.18 11.45
N PRO A 44 -0.76 10.73 11.78
CA PRO A 44 -0.96 11.41 13.06
C PRO A 44 -1.20 10.45 14.23
N ASN A 45 -1.34 9.15 14.01
CA ASN A 45 -1.58 8.16 15.05
C ASN A 45 -0.27 7.44 15.45
N ASP A 46 -0.29 6.74 16.59
CA ASP A 46 0.83 5.93 17.08
C ASP A 46 0.95 4.64 16.27
N TYR A 47 2.14 4.03 16.22
CA TYR A 47 2.29 2.73 15.55
C TYR A 47 1.51 1.65 16.25
N VAL A 48 0.77 0.89 15.46
CA VAL A 48 0.02 -0.29 15.90
C VAL A 48 0.44 -1.53 15.12
N GLY A 49 0.30 -2.70 15.72
CA GLY A 49 0.63 -3.97 15.08
C GLY A 49 -0.60 -4.70 14.57
N TRP A 50 -0.44 -5.31 13.41
CA TRP A 50 -1.38 -6.28 12.85
C TRP A 50 -0.63 -7.51 12.37
N SER A 51 -1.19 -8.69 12.59
CA SER A 51 -0.60 -9.93 12.12
C SER A 51 -1.65 -10.94 11.65
N ALA A 52 -1.23 -11.84 10.75
CA ALA A 52 -2.04 -12.97 10.29
C ALA A 52 -1.22 -14.26 10.26
N PRO A 53 -1.83 -15.45 10.43
CA PRO A 53 -1.15 -16.71 10.18
C PRO A 53 -0.69 -16.79 8.71
N VAL A 54 0.50 -17.32 8.45
CA VAL A 54 1.03 -17.43 7.07
C VAL A 54 0.17 -18.33 6.16
N ASP A 55 -0.66 -19.18 6.71
CA ASP A 55 -1.58 -20.07 5.98
C ASP A 55 -3.01 -19.52 5.88
N ASP A 56 -3.30 -18.36 6.48
CA ASP A 56 -4.60 -17.69 6.43
C ASP A 56 -4.52 -16.15 6.47
N LEU A 57 -4.28 -15.54 5.33
CA LEU A 57 -4.26 -14.07 5.18
C LEU A 57 -5.64 -13.40 5.24
N SER A 58 -6.68 -14.11 5.67
CA SER A 58 -7.99 -13.56 6.00
C SER A 58 -8.20 -13.35 7.51
N ASP A 59 -7.27 -13.86 8.34
CA ASP A 59 -7.37 -13.84 9.80
C ASP A 59 -6.40 -12.84 10.44
N TRP A 60 -6.52 -11.57 10.04
CA TRP A 60 -5.75 -10.48 10.62
C TRP A 60 -6.22 -10.15 12.03
N ARG A 61 -5.25 -10.06 12.93
CA ARG A 61 -5.45 -9.75 14.35
C ARG A 61 -4.75 -8.46 14.73
N TYR A 62 -5.44 -7.60 15.45
CA TYR A 62 -4.86 -6.43 16.10
C TYR A 62 -3.96 -6.84 17.26
N GLU A 63 -2.72 -6.38 17.28
CA GLU A 63 -1.70 -6.72 18.28
C GLU A 63 -1.54 -5.62 19.35
N GLY A 64 -2.16 -4.47 19.16
CA GLY A 64 -2.05 -3.34 20.08
C GLY A 64 -1.10 -2.24 19.59
N VAL A 65 -0.90 -1.23 20.43
CA VAL A 65 0.06 -0.15 20.20
C VAL A 65 1.47 -0.69 20.37
N LEU A 66 2.27 -0.61 19.28
CA LEU A 66 3.67 -1.02 19.30
C LEU A 66 4.58 0.06 19.88
N TYR A 67 4.38 1.32 19.47
CA TYR A 67 5.20 2.44 19.90
C TYR A 67 4.40 3.75 19.82
N ALA A 68 4.38 4.54 20.89
CA ALA A 68 3.75 5.85 20.88
C ALA A 68 4.78 6.92 20.51
N ARG A 69 4.34 7.94 19.77
CA ARG A 69 5.22 9.04 19.38
C ARG A 69 5.87 9.76 20.58
N THR A 70 5.22 9.75 21.73
CA THR A 70 5.74 10.32 22.98
C THR A 70 6.76 9.42 23.71
N ASP A 71 6.99 8.19 23.24
CA ASP A 71 8.00 7.30 23.80
C ASP A 71 9.41 7.72 23.38
N ASP A 72 9.56 8.43 22.23
CA ASP A 72 10.83 9.02 21.82
C ASP A 72 11.22 10.19 22.76
N PRO A 73 12.47 10.18 23.31
CA PRO A 73 12.94 11.29 24.16
C PRO A 73 12.92 12.67 23.53
N ALA A 74 13.06 12.76 22.19
CA ALA A 74 13.00 14.02 21.46
C ALA A 74 11.57 14.52 21.21
N ASN A 75 10.54 13.73 21.51
CA ASN A 75 9.14 14.04 21.18
C ASN A 75 8.18 13.86 22.36
N LYS A 76 8.59 14.28 23.55
CA LYS A 76 7.79 14.11 24.77
C LYS A 76 6.44 14.84 24.72
N ASP A 77 6.38 15.92 23.96
CA ASP A 77 5.15 16.72 23.78
C ASP A 77 4.22 16.12 22.71
N GLY A 78 4.72 15.19 21.88
CA GLY A 78 3.95 14.50 20.84
C GLY A 78 3.68 15.37 19.61
N ASP A 79 4.43 16.44 19.39
CA ASP A 79 4.24 17.39 18.28
C ASP A 79 4.81 16.88 16.94
N MET A 80 5.74 15.93 16.99
CA MET A 80 6.30 15.27 15.81
C MET A 80 5.56 13.96 15.51
N LEU A 81 5.50 13.59 14.23
CA LEU A 81 4.74 12.46 13.72
C LEU A 81 5.68 11.28 13.37
N LEU A 82 5.16 10.07 13.56
CA LEU A 82 5.87 8.82 13.27
C LEU A 82 5.63 8.41 11.81
N PHE A 83 6.69 8.51 10.97
CA PHE A 83 6.62 8.15 9.56
C PHE A 83 7.21 6.76 9.31
N ALA A 84 6.93 6.19 8.16
CA ALA A 84 7.30 4.88 7.62
C ALA A 84 8.37 4.12 8.44
N PRO A 85 7.99 3.10 9.23
CA PRO A 85 8.94 2.28 9.98
C PRO A 85 9.34 1.01 9.22
N ASP A 86 10.49 0.43 9.58
CA ASP A 86 10.84 -0.94 9.24
C ASP A 86 11.39 -1.69 10.46
N VAL A 87 11.31 -3.02 10.46
CA VAL A 87 11.72 -3.87 11.58
C VAL A 87 12.69 -4.96 11.12
N THR A 88 13.72 -5.20 11.89
CA THR A 88 14.60 -6.36 11.71
C THR A 88 14.85 -7.09 13.03
N GLN A 89 15.15 -8.39 12.96
CA GLN A 89 15.59 -9.14 14.13
C GLN A 89 17.11 -9.11 14.22
N GLY A 90 17.65 -8.72 15.38
CA GLY A 90 19.08 -8.71 15.65
C GLY A 90 19.62 -10.10 16.00
N ALA A 91 20.96 -10.20 16.09
CA ALA A 91 21.65 -11.44 16.48
C ALA A 91 21.31 -11.92 17.89
N ASP A 92 20.88 -11.04 18.76
CA ASP A 92 20.42 -11.32 20.13
C ASP A 92 18.97 -11.83 20.19
N GLY A 93 18.30 -11.96 19.04
CA GLY A 93 16.93 -12.42 18.94
C GLY A 93 15.87 -11.37 19.20
N ARG A 94 16.26 -10.15 19.58
CA ARG A 94 15.31 -9.03 19.75
C ARG A 94 14.95 -8.39 18.44
N TYR A 95 13.84 -7.63 18.43
CA TYR A 95 13.28 -6.94 17.27
C TYR A 95 13.58 -5.45 17.39
N TYR A 96 14.11 -4.86 16.33
CA TYR A 96 14.54 -3.47 16.27
C TYR A 96 13.70 -2.73 15.24
N LEU A 97 12.93 -1.74 15.71
CA LEU A 97 12.07 -0.87 14.92
C LEU A 97 12.84 0.40 14.59
N TYR A 98 13.13 0.60 13.30
CA TYR A 98 13.73 1.82 12.76
C TYR A 98 12.62 2.74 12.29
N TYR A 99 12.69 4.01 12.66
CA TYR A 99 11.66 4.99 12.31
C TYR A 99 12.22 6.40 12.24
N VAL A 100 11.45 7.31 11.67
CA VAL A 100 11.76 8.74 11.60
C VAL A 100 10.63 9.55 12.23
N LEU A 101 11.00 10.62 12.92
CA LEU A 101 10.09 11.70 13.30
C LEU A 101 10.14 12.78 12.21
N ASP A 102 8.98 13.25 11.75
CA ASP A 102 8.82 14.10 10.56
C ASP A 102 9.65 15.40 10.57
N GLN A 103 10.09 15.87 11.76
CA GLN A 103 10.85 17.12 11.92
C GLN A 103 12.33 16.90 12.27
N LEU A 104 12.79 15.63 12.31
CA LEU A 104 14.19 15.31 12.59
C LEU A 104 14.84 14.61 11.40
N PRO A 105 16.09 14.97 11.04
CA PRO A 105 16.81 14.35 9.93
C PRO A 105 17.54 13.06 10.31
N VAL A 106 17.10 12.35 11.37
CA VAL A 106 17.78 11.19 11.95
C VAL A 106 16.87 9.98 12.02
N ILE A 107 17.46 8.79 12.06
CA ILE A 107 16.72 7.56 12.32
C ILE A 107 16.80 7.24 13.82
N SER A 108 15.63 7.09 14.41
CA SER A 108 15.44 6.56 15.77
C SER A 108 15.27 5.05 15.72
N VAL A 109 15.66 4.37 16.78
CA VAL A 109 15.51 2.92 16.93
C VAL A 109 14.82 2.61 18.26
N ALA A 110 13.82 1.75 18.20
CA ALA A 110 13.18 1.17 19.38
C ALA A 110 13.37 -0.36 19.37
N VAL A 111 13.31 -1.02 20.52
CA VAL A 111 13.58 -2.45 20.67
C VAL A 111 12.49 -3.15 21.46
N CYS A 112 12.23 -4.41 21.10
CA CYS A 112 11.29 -5.29 21.81
C CYS A 112 11.77 -6.74 21.80
N ASP A 113 11.35 -7.54 22.78
CA ASP A 113 11.65 -8.98 22.86
C ASP A 113 10.67 -9.82 22.00
N ALA A 114 9.63 -9.22 21.48
CA ALA A 114 8.62 -9.87 20.63
C ALA A 114 8.29 -9.01 19.40
N PRO A 115 7.93 -9.61 18.23
CA PRO A 115 7.68 -8.86 17.00
C PRO A 115 6.54 -7.85 17.13
N ALA A 116 5.53 -8.14 17.92
CA ALA A 116 4.38 -7.28 18.17
C ALA A 116 4.21 -6.93 19.65
N GLY A 117 5.31 -6.77 20.38
CA GLY A 117 5.30 -6.26 21.76
C GLY A 117 5.33 -4.73 21.83
N ARG A 118 5.35 -4.20 23.03
CA ARG A 118 5.55 -2.78 23.27
C ARG A 118 7.03 -2.45 23.16
N TYR A 119 7.41 -1.79 22.07
CA TYR A 119 8.78 -1.33 21.84
C TYR A 119 9.17 -0.23 22.81
N GLN A 120 10.43 -0.19 23.16
CA GLN A 120 11.04 0.83 24.02
C GLN A 120 12.12 1.56 23.23
N PHE A 121 12.23 2.86 23.40
CA PHE A 121 13.29 3.63 22.79
C PHE A 121 14.65 3.04 23.11
N TYR A 122 15.46 2.80 22.07
CA TYR A 122 16.78 2.17 22.21
C TYR A 122 17.91 3.18 21.95
N GLY A 123 17.79 4.02 20.94
CA GLY A 123 18.78 5.01 20.59
C GLY A 123 18.55 5.67 19.24
N TYR A 124 19.47 6.52 18.85
CA TYR A 124 19.55 7.09 17.49
C TYR A 124 20.70 6.46 16.75
N VAL A 125 20.56 6.27 15.43
CA VAL A 125 21.70 5.89 14.58
C VAL A 125 22.74 6.99 14.62
N HIS A 126 24.00 6.65 14.92
CA HIS A 126 25.04 7.63 15.16
C HIS A 126 26.41 7.19 14.63
N HIS A 127 27.28 8.15 14.36
CA HIS A 127 28.69 7.95 14.06
C HIS A 127 29.46 7.43 15.30
N PRO A 128 30.68 6.84 15.12
CA PRO A 128 31.49 6.34 16.26
C PRO A 128 31.86 7.41 17.30
N ASP A 129 31.83 8.68 16.94
CA ASP A 129 32.06 9.83 17.83
C ASP A 129 30.80 10.25 18.62
N GLY A 130 29.66 9.59 18.38
CA GLY A 130 28.38 9.87 19.02
C GLY A 130 27.52 10.93 18.33
N ALA A 131 27.98 11.57 17.25
CA ALA A 131 27.15 12.47 16.45
C ALA A 131 26.06 11.67 15.71
N ARG A 132 24.81 12.13 15.75
CA ARG A 132 23.71 11.43 15.06
C ARG A 132 23.90 11.50 13.56
N LEU A 133 23.66 10.39 12.86
CA LEU A 133 23.65 10.32 11.40
C LEU A 133 22.51 11.20 10.87
N GLY A 134 22.83 12.16 10.02
CA GLY A 134 21.91 13.16 9.47
C GLY A 134 22.04 14.55 10.08
N GLU A 135 22.76 14.70 11.23
CA GLU A 135 22.98 16.00 11.87
C GLU A 135 24.42 16.51 11.69
N ARG A 136 25.39 15.65 11.35
CA ARG A 136 26.77 16.09 11.10
C ARG A 136 26.85 16.82 9.75
N GLU A 137 27.70 17.84 9.66
CA GLU A 137 27.96 18.57 8.41
C GLU A 137 28.38 17.60 7.29
N GLY A 138 27.63 17.63 6.18
CA GLY A 138 27.83 16.76 5.03
C GLY A 138 26.94 15.50 5.02
N ASP A 139 26.30 15.15 6.13
CA ASP A 139 25.33 14.06 6.15
C ASP A 139 24.09 14.40 5.33
N ALA A 140 23.57 13.40 4.62
CA ALA A 140 22.23 13.49 4.04
C ALA A 140 21.19 13.34 5.15
N PRO A 141 20.10 14.14 5.17
CA PRO A 141 18.98 13.88 6.06
C PRO A 141 18.39 12.50 5.84
N GLN A 142 18.09 11.82 6.92
CA GLN A 142 17.59 10.45 6.94
C GLN A 142 16.05 10.45 6.84
N PHE A 143 15.50 9.52 6.07
CA PHE A 143 14.05 9.38 5.89
C PHE A 143 13.71 7.98 5.36
N ASP A 144 12.52 7.45 5.65
CA ASP A 144 12.00 6.18 5.18
C ASP A 144 13.03 5.03 5.29
N PRO A 145 13.31 4.56 6.51
CA PRO A 145 14.29 3.49 6.70
C PRO A 145 13.78 2.15 6.15
N GLY A 146 14.61 1.49 5.33
CA GLY A 146 14.52 0.07 5.03
C GLY A 146 15.71 -0.65 5.65
N VAL A 147 15.51 -1.76 6.35
CA VAL A 147 16.58 -2.38 7.15
C VAL A 147 16.73 -3.87 6.87
N LEU A 148 17.98 -4.31 6.74
CA LEU A 148 18.37 -5.72 6.61
C LEU A 148 19.50 -6.06 7.56
N PHE A 149 19.29 -7.04 8.44
CA PHE A 149 20.37 -7.63 9.25
C PHE A 149 20.91 -8.88 8.56
N GLU A 150 22.18 -8.87 8.23
CA GLU A 150 22.87 -9.97 7.57
C GLU A 150 24.37 -9.96 7.90
N ASP A 151 24.97 -11.15 8.05
CA ASP A 151 26.43 -11.33 8.28
C ASP A 151 26.98 -10.46 9.43
N ASN A 152 26.20 -10.37 10.51
CA ASN A 152 26.54 -9.58 11.70
C ASN A 152 26.74 -8.08 11.39
N ALA A 153 25.95 -7.55 10.49
CA ALA A 153 25.89 -6.14 10.13
C ALA A 153 24.44 -5.73 9.82
N VAL A 154 24.13 -4.47 10.03
CA VAL A 154 22.87 -3.87 9.60
C VAL A 154 23.12 -3.06 8.34
N TYR A 155 22.33 -3.30 7.31
CA TYR A 155 22.27 -2.46 6.11
C TYR A 155 21.03 -1.58 6.20
N LEU A 156 21.23 -0.31 6.51
CA LEU A 156 20.19 0.69 6.66
C LEU A 156 20.10 1.53 5.38
N TYR A 157 18.97 1.41 4.67
CA TYR A 157 18.68 2.21 3.48
C TYR A 157 17.76 3.35 3.87
N THR A 158 18.08 4.57 3.39
CA THR A 158 17.30 5.78 3.69
C THR A 158 17.31 6.74 2.52
N GLY A 159 16.35 7.65 2.47
CA GLY A 159 16.36 8.75 1.51
C GLY A 159 15.00 9.37 1.25
N PHE A 160 15.05 10.67 0.99
CA PHE A 160 13.94 11.45 0.45
C PHE A 160 14.53 12.49 -0.51
N CYS A 161 14.17 12.42 -1.79
CA CYS A 161 14.83 13.14 -2.87
C CYS A 161 13.83 13.95 -3.71
N PRO A 162 13.41 15.14 -3.27
CA PRO A 162 12.61 16.04 -4.10
C PRO A 162 13.29 16.29 -5.45
N PRO A 163 12.56 16.25 -6.59
CA PRO A 163 13.15 16.23 -7.93
C PRO A 163 14.07 17.44 -8.26
N ALA A 164 13.84 18.57 -7.61
CA ALA A 164 14.65 19.79 -7.81
C ALA A 164 15.85 19.90 -6.85
N ASP A 165 15.96 19.01 -5.85
CA ASP A 165 17.00 19.09 -4.83
C ASP A 165 18.28 18.38 -5.30
N THR A 166 19.25 19.14 -5.79
CA THR A 166 20.55 18.65 -6.24
C THR A 166 21.49 18.26 -5.10
N SER A 167 21.16 18.55 -3.84
CA SER A 167 21.95 18.07 -2.69
C SER A 167 21.70 16.58 -2.38
N ARG A 168 20.56 16.02 -2.81
CA ARG A 168 20.15 14.65 -2.56
C ARG A 168 20.56 13.76 -3.73
N ARG A 169 21.51 12.86 -3.50
CA ARG A 169 22.07 12.00 -4.54
C ARG A 169 21.19 10.79 -4.89
N GLY A 170 20.31 10.38 -3.98
CA GLY A 170 19.47 9.21 -4.13
C GLY A 170 19.25 8.49 -2.80
N SER A 171 18.77 7.25 -2.86
CA SER A 171 18.77 6.38 -1.68
C SER A 171 20.21 6.06 -1.28
N MET A 172 20.46 6.12 0.03
CA MET A 172 21.76 5.82 0.62
C MET A 172 21.66 4.50 1.40
N VAL A 173 22.70 3.68 1.36
CA VAL A 173 22.87 2.57 2.28
C VAL A 173 24.01 2.89 3.26
N THR A 174 23.75 2.72 4.55
CA THR A 174 24.71 2.86 5.64
C THR A 174 24.89 1.50 6.31
N VAL A 175 26.11 1.04 6.48
CA VAL A 175 26.37 -0.19 7.24
C VAL A 175 26.53 0.19 8.71
N LEU A 176 25.77 -0.47 9.59
CA LEU A 176 25.88 -0.30 11.04
C LEU A 176 26.55 -1.52 11.69
N GLU A 177 27.09 -1.31 12.88
CA GLU A 177 27.60 -2.36 13.76
C GLU A 177 26.45 -3.25 14.27
N PRO A 178 26.74 -4.44 14.83
CA PRO A 178 25.74 -5.34 15.40
C PRO A 178 24.99 -4.77 16.62
N ASP A 179 25.44 -3.63 17.15
CA ASP A 179 24.72 -2.90 18.20
C ASP A 179 23.45 -2.18 17.68
N MET A 180 23.21 -2.25 16.37
CA MET A 180 22.03 -1.71 15.67
C MET A 180 22.02 -0.17 15.55
N LEU A 181 23.05 0.54 16.03
CA LEU A 181 23.08 2.02 16.10
C LEU A 181 24.32 2.63 15.49
N THR A 182 25.49 2.03 15.71
CA THR A 182 26.78 2.67 15.37
C THR A 182 27.12 2.50 13.90
N VAL A 183 27.35 3.59 13.20
CA VAL A 183 27.81 3.60 11.81
C VAL A 183 29.17 2.91 11.69
N ARG A 184 29.27 1.86 10.86
CA ARG A 184 30.51 1.13 10.55
C ARG A 184 31.23 1.71 9.35
N SER A 185 30.48 2.18 8.36
CA SER A 185 31.06 2.75 7.13
C SER A 185 30.25 3.96 6.65
N GLU A 186 30.91 4.87 5.96
CA GLU A 186 30.23 6.03 5.36
C GLU A 186 29.11 5.60 4.41
N PRO A 187 28.00 6.37 4.34
CA PRO A 187 26.87 6.06 3.47
C PRO A 187 27.24 6.01 1.97
N VAL A 188 26.68 5.06 1.24
CA VAL A 188 26.88 4.87 -0.22
C VAL A 188 25.57 5.07 -0.96
N ALA A 189 25.56 5.87 -2.02
CA ALA A 189 24.39 6.04 -2.88
C ALA A 189 24.16 4.77 -3.73
N VAL A 190 22.93 4.24 -3.72
CA VAL A 190 22.58 2.97 -4.37
C VAL A 190 21.57 3.12 -5.51
N VAL A 191 20.58 3.98 -5.38
CA VAL A 191 19.62 4.30 -6.45
C VAL A 191 19.56 5.81 -6.62
N PRO A 192 19.89 6.33 -7.82
CA PRO A 192 20.06 7.78 -8.01
C PRO A 192 18.71 8.53 -8.01
N SER A 193 18.75 9.74 -7.48
CA SER A 193 17.66 10.73 -7.59
C SER A 193 17.60 11.35 -8.99
N ALA A 194 16.54 12.11 -9.27
CA ALA A 194 16.29 12.70 -10.58
C ALA A 194 17.47 13.48 -11.18
N PRO A 195 18.19 14.36 -10.43
CA PRO A 195 19.36 15.07 -10.95
C PRO A 195 20.53 14.16 -11.38
N TYR A 196 20.60 12.93 -10.86
CA TYR A 196 21.72 12.01 -11.05
C TYR A 196 21.38 10.76 -11.85
N ALA A 197 20.11 10.56 -12.23
CA ALA A 197 19.67 9.34 -12.94
C ALA A 197 19.99 9.34 -14.44
N GLY A 198 20.31 10.49 -15.05
CA GLY A 198 20.62 10.61 -16.47
C GLY A 198 21.76 9.69 -16.91
N GLY A 199 21.55 8.90 -17.98
CA GLY A 199 22.52 7.91 -18.48
C GLY A 199 22.64 6.62 -17.66
N THR A 200 21.83 6.46 -16.60
CA THR A 200 21.74 5.21 -15.82
C THR A 200 20.51 4.41 -16.21
N SER A 201 20.38 3.18 -15.70
CA SER A 201 19.15 2.37 -15.86
C SER A 201 17.91 2.99 -15.19
N PHE A 202 18.10 3.97 -14.31
CA PHE A 202 17.05 4.63 -13.53
C PHE A 202 16.50 5.92 -14.17
N ALA A 203 16.94 6.28 -15.39
CA ALA A 203 16.60 7.57 -16.02
C ALA A 203 15.07 7.82 -16.13
N GLY A 204 14.27 6.76 -16.33
CA GLY A 204 12.81 6.85 -16.40
C GLY A 204 12.11 6.82 -15.03
N PHE A 205 12.75 6.26 -14.01
CA PHE A 205 12.19 6.02 -12.69
C PHE A 205 13.23 6.29 -11.60
N PRO A 206 13.72 7.55 -11.49
CA PRO A 206 14.68 7.90 -10.45
C PRO A 206 14.06 7.86 -9.06
N PHE A 207 14.90 7.61 -8.07
CA PHE A 207 14.50 7.49 -6.67
C PHE A 207 13.86 8.78 -6.15
N PHE A 208 12.77 8.62 -5.41
CA PHE A 208 12.12 9.71 -4.66
C PHE A 208 12.12 9.41 -3.15
N GLU A 209 11.49 8.29 -2.72
CA GLU A 209 11.35 7.90 -1.30
C GLU A 209 11.07 6.38 -1.16
N ALA A 210 10.66 5.94 0.04
CA ALA A 210 10.15 4.58 0.30
C ALA A 210 11.22 3.49 0.14
N SER A 211 12.36 3.64 0.81
CA SER A 211 13.43 2.64 0.77
C SER A 211 13.03 1.36 1.47
N SER A 212 13.06 0.23 0.77
CA SER A 212 12.87 -1.09 1.35
C SER A 212 13.76 -2.14 0.68
N ILE A 213 14.12 -3.22 1.39
CA ILE A 213 15.09 -4.20 0.89
C ILE A 213 14.68 -5.62 1.26
N ARG A 214 14.84 -6.56 0.32
CA ARG A 214 14.71 -8.01 0.59
C ARG A 214 15.78 -8.80 -0.11
N LYS A 215 16.31 -9.83 0.56
CA LYS A 215 17.19 -10.81 -0.03
C LYS A 215 16.39 -11.98 -0.59
N VAL A 216 16.63 -12.32 -1.85
CA VAL A 216 16.00 -13.45 -2.55
C VAL A 216 17.10 -14.33 -3.14
N GLY A 217 17.38 -15.44 -2.50
CA GLY A 217 18.53 -16.28 -2.86
C GLY A 217 19.85 -15.51 -2.71
N ASN A 218 20.59 -15.33 -3.82
CA ASN A 218 21.83 -14.57 -3.84
C ASN A 218 21.67 -13.14 -4.38
N SER A 219 20.44 -12.64 -4.48
CA SER A 219 20.15 -11.32 -5.01
C SER A 219 19.43 -10.47 -3.98
N TYR A 220 19.70 -9.17 -4.02
CA TYR A 220 19.04 -8.15 -3.22
C TYR A 220 18.06 -7.38 -4.10
N TYR A 221 16.84 -7.25 -3.64
CA TYR A 221 15.76 -6.49 -4.28
C TYR A 221 15.50 -5.26 -3.45
N PHE A 222 15.83 -4.12 -4.00
CA PHE A 222 15.53 -2.82 -3.42
C PHE A 222 14.22 -2.31 -4.01
N ILE A 223 13.22 -2.08 -3.17
CA ILE A 223 11.92 -1.56 -3.53
C ILE A 223 11.89 -0.07 -3.18
N TYR A 224 11.30 0.74 -4.05
CA TYR A 224 11.27 2.19 -3.84
C TYR A 224 10.14 2.86 -4.63
N SER A 225 9.76 4.07 -4.21
CA SER A 225 8.86 4.96 -4.95
C SER A 225 9.67 5.90 -5.85
N PRO A 226 9.41 5.93 -7.18
CA PRO A 226 10.05 6.88 -8.08
C PRO A 226 9.38 8.26 -8.01
N ILE A 227 9.93 9.25 -8.72
CA ILE A 227 9.39 10.62 -8.75
C ILE A 227 7.94 10.74 -9.24
N THR A 228 7.43 9.77 -9.96
CA THR A 228 6.02 9.67 -10.37
C THR A 228 5.10 9.28 -9.22
N ASN A 229 5.64 8.69 -8.18
CA ASN A 229 5.13 8.49 -6.84
C ASN A 229 3.92 7.53 -6.67
N HIS A 230 3.24 7.15 -7.72
CA HIS A 230 2.11 6.19 -7.65
C HIS A 230 2.54 4.74 -7.89
N GLU A 231 3.75 4.51 -8.34
CA GLU A 231 4.36 3.20 -8.51
C GLU A 231 5.18 2.78 -7.30
N LEU A 232 5.39 1.49 -7.17
CA LEU A 232 6.57 0.90 -6.57
C LEU A 232 7.41 0.26 -7.67
N CYS A 233 8.67 0.63 -7.69
CA CYS A 233 9.69 0.06 -8.57
C CYS A 233 10.60 -0.88 -7.79
N TYR A 234 11.33 -1.76 -8.51
CA TYR A 234 12.39 -2.53 -7.91
C TYR A 234 13.69 -2.40 -8.66
N ALA A 235 14.78 -2.52 -7.92
CA ALA A 235 16.12 -2.63 -8.45
C ALA A 235 16.81 -3.87 -7.87
N ARG A 236 17.79 -4.43 -8.59
CA ARG A 236 18.49 -5.66 -8.20
C ARG A 236 19.98 -5.47 -8.12
N SER A 237 20.60 -6.19 -7.17
CA SER A 237 22.05 -6.30 -7.05
C SER A 237 22.42 -7.69 -6.51
N SER A 238 23.68 -8.10 -6.72
CA SER A 238 24.29 -9.26 -6.04
C SER A 238 24.95 -8.90 -4.71
N SER A 239 24.92 -7.61 -4.34
CA SER A 239 25.50 -7.09 -3.08
C SER A 239 24.52 -6.12 -2.43
N PRO A 240 24.42 -6.09 -1.08
CA PRO A 240 23.58 -5.11 -0.39
C PRO A 240 24.07 -3.67 -0.59
N LEU A 241 25.34 -3.48 -0.94
CA LEU A 241 25.93 -2.18 -1.23
C LEU A 241 25.81 -1.77 -2.71
N GLY A 242 25.13 -2.58 -3.53
CA GLY A 242 25.06 -2.36 -4.99
C GLY A 242 26.29 -2.85 -5.76
N PRO A 243 26.49 -2.42 -7.01
CA PRO A 243 25.58 -1.52 -7.74
C PRO A 243 24.22 -2.17 -8.04
N PHE A 244 23.18 -1.37 -7.90
CA PHE A 244 21.83 -1.79 -8.26
C PHE A 244 21.53 -1.45 -9.73
N THR A 245 20.70 -2.27 -10.35
CA THR A 245 20.16 -2.05 -11.71
C THR A 245 18.63 -2.04 -11.65
N TYR A 246 18.01 -1.06 -12.29
CA TYR A 246 16.55 -0.97 -12.39
C TYR A 246 15.95 -2.26 -12.98
N GLY A 247 14.94 -2.80 -12.34
CA GLY A 247 14.26 -4.04 -12.72
C GLY A 247 12.91 -3.84 -13.37
N GLY A 248 12.18 -2.80 -12.98
CA GLY A 248 10.83 -2.53 -13.49
C GLY A 248 9.90 -1.94 -12.43
N VAL A 249 8.68 -1.62 -12.87
CA VAL A 249 7.55 -1.32 -11.98
C VAL A 249 7.00 -2.65 -11.45
N ILE A 250 6.73 -2.74 -10.16
CA ILE A 250 6.17 -3.94 -9.54
C ILE A 250 4.67 -3.82 -9.27
N VAL A 251 4.20 -2.64 -8.94
CA VAL A 251 2.78 -2.31 -8.78
C VAL A 251 2.56 -0.79 -8.94
N SER A 252 1.37 -0.39 -9.39
CA SER A 252 0.93 1.01 -9.40
C SER A 252 -0.42 1.10 -8.71
N ASN A 253 -0.58 2.02 -7.74
CA ASN A 253 -1.87 2.23 -7.07
C ASN A 253 -2.92 2.96 -7.93
N ALA A 254 -2.58 3.27 -9.18
CA ALA A 254 -3.51 3.69 -10.25
C ALA A 254 -3.68 2.63 -11.35
N ASP A 255 -3.00 1.49 -11.23
CA ASP A 255 -3.01 0.37 -12.18
C ASP A 255 -2.56 0.76 -13.60
N VAL A 256 -1.65 1.74 -13.75
CA VAL A 256 -1.04 2.13 -15.03
C VAL A 256 0.16 1.23 -15.38
N HIS A 257 0.66 1.34 -16.59
CA HIS A 257 1.79 0.59 -17.20
C HIS A 257 1.48 -0.88 -17.55
N ILE A 258 0.28 -1.39 -17.26
CA ILE A 258 -0.15 -2.74 -17.67
C ILE A 258 -1.22 -2.67 -18.75
N ASP A 259 -1.16 -3.62 -19.71
CA ASP A 259 -2.07 -3.74 -20.85
C ASP A 259 -2.87 -5.05 -20.87
N THR A 260 -2.87 -5.77 -19.76
CA THR A 260 -3.52 -7.08 -19.61
C THR A 260 -5.03 -7.02 -19.82
N TYR A 261 -5.69 -5.89 -19.49
CA TYR A 261 -7.14 -5.75 -19.60
C TYR A 261 -7.60 -4.36 -20.08
N LYS A 262 -6.68 -3.41 -20.25
CA LYS A 262 -6.93 -2.02 -20.63
C LYS A 262 -5.70 -1.43 -21.34
N PRO A 263 -5.78 -0.26 -22.00
CA PRO A 263 -4.59 0.45 -22.45
C PRO A 263 -3.64 0.78 -21.28
N ALA A 264 -2.33 0.60 -21.48
CA ALA A 264 -1.32 0.77 -20.43
C ALA A 264 -1.40 2.13 -19.70
N GLU A 265 -1.62 3.19 -20.46
CA GLU A 265 -1.68 4.57 -19.96
C GLU A 265 -3.02 4.94 -19.29
N GLN A 266 -4.03 4.05 -19.34
CA GLN A 266 -5.34 4.32 -18.77
C GLN A 266 -5.33 4.04 -17.26
N PRO A 267 -5.46 5.07 -16.39
CA PRO A 267 -5.60 4.82 -14.96
C PRO A 267 -6.98 4.26 -14.64
N MET A 268 -7.03 3.31 -13.71
CA MET A 268 -8.28 2.68 -13.26
C MET A 268 -8.64 3.05 -11.82
N PHE A 269 -7.75 3.73 -11.13
CA PHE A 269 -7.92 4.29 -9.80
C PHE A 269 -7.20 5.63 -9.75
N TYR A 270 -7.43 6.45 -8.74
CA TYR A 270 -6.60 7.63 -8.55
C TYR A 270 -5.31 7.26 -7.83
N GLY A 271 -4.19 7.74 -8.37
CA GLY A 271 -2.87 7.54 -7.80
C GLY A 271 -2.52 8.60 -6.77
N GLY A 272 -1.56 8.29 -5.95
CA GLY A 272 -0.94 9.17 -4.98
C GLY A 272 0.37 8.54 -4.53
N ASN A 273 0.99 8.97 -3.44
CA ASN A 273 2.22 8.35 -2.98
C ASN A 273 2.02 6.85 -2.72
N ASN A 274 3.10 6.09 -2.83
CA ASN A 274 3.08 4.66 -2.61
C ASN A 274 4.32 4.22 -1.85
N HIS A 275 4.15 3.31 -0.90
CA HIS A 275 5.23 2.72 -0.11
C HIS A 275 4.82 1.30 0.29
N GLY A 276 5.77 0.38 0.28
CA GLY A 276 5.58 -1.00 0.66
C GLY A 276 6.73 -1.88 0.22
N CYS A 277 6.61 -3.18 0.45
CA CYS A 277 7.69 -4.12 0.23
C CYS A 277 7.23 -5.48 -0.26
N LEU A 278 8.20 -6.26 -0.72
CA LEU A 278 8.06 -7.69 -0.99
C LEU A 278 8.11 -8.50 0.31
N GLU A 279 7.30 -9.56 0.40
CA GLU A 279 7.45 -10.57 1.43
C GLU A 279 7.06 -11.96 0.91
N ARG A 280 7.76 -12.99 1.39
CA ARG A 280 7.44 -14.39 1.05
C ARG A 280 6.62 -15.04 2.14
N ILE A 281 5.33 -15.23 1.87
CA ILE A 281 4.38 -15.79 2.84
C ILE A 281 3.98 -17.18 2.36
N ASN A 282 4.22 -18.21 3.14
CA ASN A 282 3.89 -19.61 2.83
C ASN A 282 4.30 -20.05 1.40
N GLY A 283 5.50 -19.64 0.97
CA GLY A 283 6.06 -19.99 -0.34
C GLY A 283 5.68 -19.08 -1.51
N GLN A 284 4.66 -18.25 -1.38
CA GLN A 284 4.24 -17.25 -2.37
C GLN A 284 4.85 -15.89 -2.06
N TRP A 285 5.36 -15.18 -3.07
CA TRP A 285 5.77 -13.79 -2.95
C TRP A 285 4.59 -12.85 -3.11
N TYR A 286 4.55 -11.81 -2.30
CA TYR A 286 3.56 -10.74 -2.36
C TYR A 286 4.27 -9.40 -2.40
N ILE A 287 3.71 -8.44 -3.14
CA ILE A 287 4.00 -7.02 -2.99
C ILE A 287 2.95 -6.39 -2.09
N PHE A 288 3.38 -5.77 -1.01
CA PHE A 288 2.55 -4.92 -0.17
C PHE A 288 2.68 -3.49 -0.67
N TYR A 289 1.57 -2.76 -0.69
CA TYR A 289 1.48 -1.38 -1.15
C TYR A 289 0.27 -0.71 -0.51
N HIS A 290 0.02 0.57 -0.75
CA HIS A 290 -1.19 1.21 -0.26
C HIS A 290 -1.96 1.93 -1.36
N ARG A 291 -3.24 2.17 -1.09
CA ARG A 291 -4.13 2.97 -1.93
C ARG A 291 -4.72 4.12 -1.13
N HIS A 292 -5.10 5.19 -1.82
CA HIS A 292 -5.77 6.35 -1.22
C HIS A 292 -7.27 6.16 -1.14
N THR A 293 -7.88 6.69 -0.09
CA THR A 293 -9.34 6.69 0.11
C THR A 293 -9.81 8.08 0.53
N ASN A 294 -11.11 8.24 0.73
CA ASN A 294 -11.77 9.46 1.20
C ASN A 294 -11.49 10.74 0.39
N GLY A 295 -10.95 10.62 -0.84
CA GLY A 295 -10.50 11.77 -1.61
C GLY A 295 -9.41 12.57 -0.87
N SER A 296 -8.49 11.89 -0.21
CA SER A 296 -7.48 12.48 0.69
C SER A 296 -6.15 11.74 0.58
N ASN A 297 -5.05 12.46 0.76
CA ASN A 297 -3.71 11.88 0.92
C ASN A 297 -3.51 11.22 2.30
N PHE A 298 -4.42 11.42 3.23
CA PHE A 298 -4.25 11.17 4.66
C PHE A 298 -5.16 10.06 5.19
N SER A 299 -5.69 9.22 4.30
CA SER A 299 -6.54 8.07 4.65
C SER A 299 -6.18 6.91 3.74
N ARG A 300 -4.96 6.38 3.91
CA ARG A 300 -4.37 5.35 3.05
C ARG A 300 -4.60 3.97 3.64
N GLN A 301 -4.97 3.01 2.80
CA GLN A 301 -5.25 1.62 3.20
C GLN A 301 -4.25 0.65 2.57
N GLY A 302 -3.71 -0.27 3.36
CA GLY A 302 -2.78 -1.29 2.90
C GLY A 302 -3.46 -2.34 2.00
N CYS A 303 -2.80 -2.65 0.89
CA CYS A 303 -3.17 -3.67 -0.08
C CYS A 303 -2.00 -4.63 -0.32
N LEU A 304 -2.27 -5.82 -0.84
CA LEU A 304 -1.25 -6.77 -1.25
C LEU A 304 -1.67 -7.52 -2.51
N GLU A 305 -0.69 -7.85 -3.37
CA GLU A 305 -0.93 -8.70 -4.55
C GLU A 305 0.12 -9.81 -4.63
N PRO A 306 -0.26 -11.02 -5.07
CA PRO A 306 0.71 -12.06 -5.35
C PRO A 306 1.58 -11.66 -6.55
N VAL A 307 2.88 -11.89 -6.44
CA VAL A 307 3.85 -11.66 -7.52
C VAL A 307 4.68 -12.92 -7.76
N THR A 308 5.25 -13.01 -8.96
CA THR A 308 6.15 -14.10 -9.34
C THR A 308 7.51 -13.55 -9.67
N ILE A 309 8.54 -14.05 -8.99
CA ILE A 309 9.93 -13.79 -9.39
C ILE A 309 10.29 -14.85 -10.42
N LEU A 310 10.53 -14.42 -11.65
CA LEU A 310 10.88 -15.32 -12.77
C LEU A 310 12.30 -15.88 -12.63
N PRO A 311 12.66 -16.94 -13.38
CA PRO A 311 14.00 -17.54 -13.29
C PRO A 311 15.15 -16.59 -13.59
N ASP A 312 14.93 -15.55 -14.40
CA ASP A 312 15.91 -14.47 -14.67
C ASP A 312 15.93 -13.40 -13.57
N GLY A 313 15.08 -13.55 -12.56
CA GLY A 313 14.89 -12.65 -11.43
C GLY A 313 14.04 -11.42 -11.74
N SER A 314 13.43 -11.31 -12.90
CA SER A 314 12.46 -10.24 -13.18
C SER A 314 11.12 -10.51 -12.48
N ILE A 315 10.37 -9.42 -12.22
CA ILE A 315 9.04 -9.47 -11.61
C ILE A 315 8.09 -8.75 -12.56
N PRO A 316 7.14 -9.46 -13.20
CA PRO A 316 6.07 -8.82 -13.94
C PRO A 316 5.22 -7.93 -13.01
N GLN A 317 4.79 -6.77 -13.50
CA GLN A 317 3.95 -5.88 -12.73
C GLN A 317 2.63 -6.56 -12.34
N ALA A 318 2.26 -6.43 -11.07
CA ALA A 318 0.99 -6.91 -10.55
C ALA A 318 -0.16 -5.96 -10.92
N GLU A 319 -1.33 -6.52 -11.26
CA GLU A 319 -2.59 -5.77 -11.31
C GLU A 319 -3.09 -5.49 -9.89
N MET A 320 -3.70 -4.32 -9.67
CA MET A 320 -4.54 -4.11 -8.49
C MET A 320 -5.78 -4.98 -8.59
N THR A 321 -6.02 -5.81 -7.57
CA THR A 321 -7.19 -6.68 -7.51
C THR A 321 -7.99 -6.53 -6.22
N SER A 322 -9.23 -7.01 -6.23
CA SER A 322 -10.01 -7.19 -5.00
C SER A 322 -9.59 -8.46 -4.24
N CYS A 323 -8.79 -9.33 -4.86
CA CYS A 323 -8.47 -10.65 -4.33
C CYS A 323 -7.47 -10.61 -3.17
N GLY A 324 -6.44 -9.76 -3.25
CA GLY A 324 -5.42 -9.69 -2.22
C GLY A 324 -4.85 -11.06 -1.82
N GLY A 325 -4.90 -11.38 -0.53
CA GLY A 325 -4.43 -12.63 0.04
C GLY A 325 -5.37 -13.84 -0.09
N SER A 326 -6.40 -13.78 -0.94
CA SER A 326 -7.38 -14.89 -1.10
C SER A 326 -6.79 -16.18 -1.70
N GLY A 327 -5.62 -16.07 -2.34
CA GLY A 327 -4.97 -17.19 -3.05
C GLY A 327 -5.60 -17.51 -4.41
N GLY A 328 -6.47 -16.64 -4.94
CA GLY A 328 -7.12 -16.78 -6.25
C GLY A 328 -8.41 -15.98 -6.36
N PRO A 329 -9.22 -16.22 -7.40
CA PRO A 329 -10.49 -15.52 -7.57
C PRO A 329 -11.43 -15.71 -6.38
N LEU A 330 -12.15 -14.64 -6.03
CA LEU A 330 -13.19 -14.67 -5.01
C LEU A 330 -14.36 -15.55 -5.45
N ALA A 331 -15.13 -16.08 -4.51
CA ALA A 331 -16.27 -16.94 -4.82
C ALA A 331 -17.36 -16.16 -5.55
N GLY A 332 -17.96 -16.72 -6.60
CA GLY A 332 -19.10 -16.14 -7.34
C GLY A 332 -20.42 -16.22 -6.56
N ARG A 333 -20.38 -16.20 -5.23
CA ARG A 333 -21.55 -16.28 -4.36
C ARG A 333 -21.31 -15.56 -3.04
N GLY A 334 -22.38 -14.99 -2.47
CA GLY A 334 -22.34 -14.29 -1.19
C GLY A 334 -22.24 -12.79 -1.35
N GLU A 335 -22.25 -12.12 -0.23
CA GLU A 335 -22.16 -10.66 -0.14
C GLU A 335 -20.71 -10.20 -0.05
N TYR A 336 -20.37 -9.16 -0.80
CA TYR A 336 -19.08 -8.49 -0.82
C TYR A 336 -19.24 -7.01 -0.54
N PRO A 337 -18.41 -6.44 0.35
CA PRO A 337 -18.45 -5.01 0.63
C PRO A 337 -17.90 -4.23 -0.57
N ALA A 338 -18.50 -3.09 -0.88
CA ALA A 338 -18.09 -2.30 -2.04
C ALA A 338 -16.70 -1.65 -1.88
N HIS A 339 -16.20 -1.51 -0.66
CA HIS A 339 -14.87 -0.95 -0.43
C HIS A 339 -13.71 -1.83 -0.96
N ILE A 340 -13.97 -3.09 -1.36
CA ILE A 340 -12.96 -3.94 -2.02
C ILE A 340 -12.75 -3.58 -3.50
N ALA A 341 -13.40 -2.53 -4.01
CA ALA A 341 -13.18 -2.06 -5.37
C ALA A 341 -11.69 -1.78 -5.62
N CYS A 342 -11.16 -2.37 -6.69
CA CYS A 342 -9.81 -2.13 -7.17
C CYS A 342 -9.78 -1.16 -8.37
N SER A 343 -10.94 -0.72 -8.84
CA SER A 343 -11.08 0.31 -9.86
C SER A 343 -12.18 1.27 -9.48
N LEU A 344 -11.88 2.57 -9.55
CA LEU A 344 -12.84 3.66 -9.40
C LEU A 344 -12.53 4.71 -10.46
N PHE A 345 -13.47 4.98 -11.34
CA PHE A 345 -13.29 5.97 -12.40
C PHE A 345 -14.61 6.66 -12.75
N CYS A 346 -14.52 7.78 -13.44
CA CYS A 346 -15.66 8.54 -13.93
C CYS A 346 -15.36 9.09 -15.33
N LYS A 347 -16.25 9.91 -15.90
CA LYS A 347 -16.06 10.54 -17.22
C LYS A 347 -14.84 11.47 -17.28
N HIS A 348 -14.38 11.96 -16.14
CA HIS A 348 -13.16 12.74 -16.02
C HIS A 348 -11.99 11.77 -15.85
N PRO A 349 -10.85 11.97 -16.50
CA PRO A 349 -9.70 11.09 -16.31
C PRO A 349 -9.25 11.11 -14.86
N ALA A 350 -8.91 9.95 -14.31
CA ALA A 350 -8.22 9.86 -13.05
C ALA A 350 -6.83 10.45 -13.22
N VAL A 351 -6.31 11.15 -12.21
CA VAL A 351 -4.99 11.75 -12.25
C VAL A 351 -4.02 10.84 -11.52
N THR A 352 -2.91 10.56 -12.16
CA THR A 352 -1.95 9.57 -11.71
C THR A 352 -0.80 10.14 -10.91
N THR A 353 -0.61 11.44 -10.84
CA THR A 353 0.55 11.97 -10.14
C THR A 353 0.30 13.34 -9.55
N GLY A 354 0.73 13.52 -8.31
CA GLY A 354 1.19 14.76 -7.71
C GLY A 354 0.33 16.03 -7.84
N CYS A 355 -0.79 15.93 -8.53
CA CYS A 355 -1.80 17.00 -8.58
C CYS A 355 -2.90 16.68 -7.57
N PRO A 356 -2.78 17.13 -6.32
CA PRO A 356 -3.80 16.91 -5.29
C PRO A 356 -5.18 17.43 -5.69
N GLY A 357 -5.28 18.23 -6.76
CA GLY A 357 -6.51 18.90 -7.16
C GLY A 357 -7.58 18.01 -7.79
N ASP A 358 -7.19 17.02 -8.60
CA ASP A 358 -8.18 16.41 -9.50
C ASP A 358 -8.93 15.23 -8.90
N TRP A 359 -8.26 14.31 -8.21
CA TRP A 359 -8.93 13.18 -7.55
C TRP A 359 -9.59 13.55 -6.21
N MET A 360 -9.19 14.66 -5.57
CA MET A 360 -9.93 15.29 -4.49
C MET A 360 -11.16 16.05 -5.00
N ASP A 361 -11.33 16.15 -6.32
CA ASP A 361 -12.51 16.76 -6.92
C ASP A 361 -13.77 16.03 -6.48
N CYS A 362 -14.80 16.78 -6.14
CA CYS A 362 -16.10 16.24 -5.74
C CYS A 362 -16.82 15.40 -6.82
N ARG A 363 -16.30 15.37 -8.05
CA ARG A 363 -16.84 14.56 -9.16
C ARG A 363 -16.39 13.10 -9.13
N PHE A 364 -15.28 12.77 -8.42
CA PHE A 364 -14.78 11.41 -8.36
C PHE A 364 -15.54 10.55 -7.35
N PRO A 365 -15.82 9.27 -7.69
CA PRO A 365 -16.23 8.30 -6.67
C PRO A 365 -15.08 8.02 -5.71
N ARG A 366 -15.40 7.75 -4.45
CA ARG A 366 -14.39 7.49 -3.42
C ARG A 366 -14.85 6.45 -2.43
N ILE A 367 -13.95 5.63 -1.96
CA ILE A 367 -14.16 4.78 -0.78
C ILE A 367 -14.12 5.68 0.43
N THR A 368 -15.10 5.55 1.33
CA THR A 368 -15.21 6.33 2.57
C THR A 368 -16.01 5.54 3.60
N GLN A 369 -16.17 6.05 4.80
CA GLN A 369 -16.97 5.45 5.88
C GLN A 369 -17.84 6.49 6.57
N ASP A 370 -18.91 6.02 7.23
CA ASP A 370 -19.80 6.88 8.02
C ASP A 370 -19.30 7.01 9.47
N ALA A 371 -18.54 6.04 9.99
CA ALA A 371 -18.00 6.06 11.35
C ALA A 371 -16.79 7.00 11.50
N PRO A 372 -16.55 7.57 12.69
CA PRO A 372 -15.31 8.28 12.99
C PRO A 372 -14.08 7.37 12.90
N ASP A 373 -12.89 7.98 12.93
CA ASP A 373 -11.61 7.28 12.98
C ASP A 373 -11.52 6.30 14.15
N GLY A 374 -10.85 5.15 13.91
CA GLY A 374 -10.62 4.12 14.93
C GLY A 374 -11.87 3.40 15.44
N GLN A 375 -13.03 3.66 14.86
CA GLN A 375 -14.27 2.95 15.20
C GLN A 375 -14.62 1.96 14.11
N GLU A 376 -14.96 0.73 14.54
CA GLU A 376 -15.51 -0.27 13.63
C GLU A 376 -16.70 0.33 12.89
N GLY A 377 -16.57 0.45 11.59
CA GLY A 377 -17.48 1.16 10.73
C GLY A 377 -17.67 0.48 9.40
N PHE A 378 -18.72 0.89 8.73
CA PHE A 378 -19.12 0.37 7.45
C PHE A 378 -18.58 1.25 6.33
N ALA A 379 -17.55 0.76 5.63
CA ALA A 379 -17.02 1.46 4.47
C ALA A 379 -17.86 1.21 3.21
N HIS A 380 -17.99 2.23 2.37
CA HIS A 380 -18.78 2.20 1.15
C HIS A 380 -18.12 3.06 0.05
N ILE A 381 -18.59 2.90 -1.17
CA ILE A 381 -18.24 3.82 -2.26
C ILE A 381 -19.25 4.96 -2.27
N ALA A 382 -18.79 6.17 -2.07
CA ALA A 382 -19.58 7.38 -2.17
C ALA A 382 -19.41 8.07 -3.52
N ASN A 383 -20.39 8.93 -3.86
CA ASN A 383 -20.30 9.88 -4.96
C ASN A 383 -20.26 9.23 -6.36
N LEU A 384 -20.96 8.12 -6.54
CA LEU A 384 -21.19 7.58 -7.89
C LEU A 384 -22.20 8.48 -8.63
N ARG A 385 -21.72 9.23 -9.62
CA ARG A 385 -22.49 10.11 -10.50
C ARG A 385 -22.68 9.45 -11.87
N ASP A 386 -23.47 10.04 -12.75
CA ASP A 386 -23.71 9.50 -14.11
C ASP A 386 -22.41 9.18 -14.84
N GLY A 387 -22.20 7.90 -15.16
CA GLY A 387 -21.03 7.36 -15.81
C GLY A 387 -19.87 7.03 -14.89
N ALA A 388 -19.98 7.24 -13.58
CA ALA A 388 -19.01 6.74 -12.62
C ALA A 388 -19.14 5.22 -12.46
N ALA A 389 -18.01 4.55 -12.30
CA ALA A 389 -17.93 3.10 -12.21
C ALA A 389 -17.04 2.63 -11.07
N ALA A 390 -17.45 1.52 -10.47
CA ALA A 390 -16.65 0.73 -9.54
C ALA A 390 -16.36 -0.64 -10.16
N GLY A 391 -15.10 -1.06 -10.12
CA GLY A 391 -14.63 -2.33 -10.66
C GLY A 391 -14.04 -3.22 -9.59
N PHE A 392 -14.30 -4.51 -9.72
CA PHE A 392 -13.93 -5.56 -8.77
C PHE A 392 -13.31 -6.73 -9.55
N LYS A 393 -12.11 -7.14 -9.22
CA LYS A 393 -11.37 -8.21 -9.93
C LYS A 393 -10.80 -9.19 -8.90
N TYR A 394 -10.95 -10.49 -9.02
CA TYR A 394 -11.72 -11.32 -9.93
C TYR A 394 -12.63 -12.25 -9.14
N PHE A 395 -13.70 -12.77 -9.79
CA PHE A 395 -14.66 -13.71 -9.20
C PHE A 395 -14.80 -14.96 -10.06
N ASP A 396 -14.94 -16.12 -9.43
CA ASP A 396 -15.38 -17.34 -10.11
C ASP A 396 -16.91 -17.27 -10.30
N CYS A 397 -17.34 -16.72 -11.42
CA CYS A 397 -18.74 -16.41 -11.71
C CYS A 397 -19.56 -17.60 -12.22
N ARG A 398 -19.10 -18.84 -12.09
CA ARG A 398 -19.86 -20.02 -12.51
C ARG A 398 -21.19 -20.11 -11.79
N GLY A 399 -22.29 -20.14 -12.58
CA GLY A 399 -23.67 -20.17 -12.07
C GLY A 399 -24.23 -18.83 -11.57
N VAL A 400 -23.50 -17.73 -11.64
CA VAL A 400 -24.03 -16.41 -11.26
C VAL A 400 -25.11 -15.99 -12.27
N ARG A 401 -26.34 -15.77 -11.78
CA ARG A 401 -27.48 -15.36 -12.61
C ARG A 401 -28.21 -14.14 -12.08
N ARG A 402 -27.89 -13.71 -10.86
CA ARG A 402 -28.50 -12.52 -10.25
C ARG A 402 -27.48 -11.77 -9.43
N ILE A 403 -27.59 -10.45 -9.44
CA ILE A 403 -26.80 -9.56 -8.60
C ILE A 403 -27.73 -8.64 -7.82
N SER A 404 -27.47 -8.51 -6.52
CA SER A 404 -28.11 -7.53 -5.65
C SER A 404 -27.11 -6.44 -5.32
N LEU A 405 -27.54 -5.17 -5.29
CA LEU A 405 -26.75 -4.02 -4.87
C LEU A 405 -27.40 -3.36 -3.66
N LYS A 406 -26.63 -3.05 -2.62
CA LYS A 406 -27.08 -2.29 -1.45
C LYS A 406 -26.66 -0.84 -1.64
N THR A 407 -27.60 0.05 -1.92
CA THR A 407 -27.35 1.44 -2.29
C THR A 407 -28.15 2.42 -1.44
N ARG A 408 -27.69 3.66 -1.38
CA ARG A 408 -28.48 4.82 -0.90
C ARG A 408 -28.17 6.04 -1.79
N GLY A 409 -29.15 6.92 -1.93
CA GLY A 409 -29.03 8.14 -2.74
C GLY A 409 -30.10 8.23 -3.81
N ASN A 410 -29.77 8.80 -4.94
CA ASN A 410 -30.70 9.06 -6.03
C ASN A 410 -31.05 7.78 -6.80
N GLU A 411 -32.23 7.82 -7.42
CA GLU A 411 -32.70 6.78 -8.36
C GLU A 411 -31.85 6.74 -9.62
N GLY A 412 -31.81 5.58 -10.26
CA GLY A 412 -31.06 5.37 -11.50
C GLY A 412 -30.95 3.90 -11.86
N VAL A 413 -29.93 3.56 -12.63
CA VAL A 413 -29.65 2.20 -13.07
C VAL A 413 -28.15 1.93 -12.90
N TYR A 414 -27.81 0.79 -12.33
CA TYR A 414 -26.43 0.27 -12.40
C TYR A 414 -26.31 -0.68 -13.58
N GLN A 415 -25.44 -0.33 -14.53
CA GLN A 415 -25.07 -1.19 -15.66
C GLN A 415 -23.95 -2.11 -15.25
N VAL A 416 -24.15 -3.41 -15.40
CA VAL A 416 -23.19 -4.46 -15.10
C VAL A 416 -22.39 -4.80 -16.34
N ARG A 417 -21.06 -4.90 -16.21
CA ARG A 417 -20.11 -5.30 -17.26
C ARG A 417 -19.06 -6.26 -16.70
N THR A 418 -18.43 -7.04 -17.57
CA THR A 418 -17.25 -7.87 -17.22
C THR A 418 -15.93 -7.28 -17.69
N ARG A 419 -15.99 -6.17 -18.40
CA ARG A 419 -14.85 -5.35 -18.80
C ARG A 419 -15.17 -3.88 -18.54
N TRP A 420 -14.16 -3.08 -18.28
CA TRP A 420 -14.33 -1.66 -17.96
C TRP A 420 -15.04 -0.88 -19.09
N ASP A 421 -14.79 -1.27 -20.35
CA ASP A 421 -15.37 -0.70 -21.60
C ASP A 421 -16.32 -1.68 -22.31
N GLY A 422 -16.65 -2.82 -21.68
CA GLY A 422 -17.40 -3.92 -22.29
C GLY A 422 -18.91 -3.63 -22.48
N ALA A 423 -19.57 -4.56 -23.17
CA ALA A 423 -21.02 -4.54 -23.31
C ALA A 423 -21.72 -4.67 -21.95
N VAL A 424 -22.90 -4.06 -21.84
CA VAL A 424 -23.79 -4.21 -20.69
C VAL A 424 -24.39 -5.63 -20.72
N ILE A 425 -24.20 -6.39 -19.64
CA ILE A 425 -24.67 -7.77 -19.47
C ILE A 425 -25.83 -7.87 -18.47
N GLY A 426 -26.23 -6.76 -17.89
CA GLY A 426 -27.37 -6.64 -16.99
C GLY A 426 -27.56 -5.22 -16.52
N GLU A 427 -28.77 -4.89 -16.11
CA GLU A 427 -29.13 -3.59 -15.55
C GLU A 427 -29.89 -3.78 -14.25
N ILE A 428 -29.50 -3.05 -13.21
CA ILE A 428 -30.09 -3.10 -11.87
C ILE A 428 -30.73 -1.73 -11.59
N PRO A 429 -32.03 -1.57 -11.77
CA PRO A 429 -32.73 -0.35 -11.40
C PRO A 429 -32.67 -0.14 -9.88
N VAL A 430 -32.37 1.08 -9.46
CA VAL A 430 -32.34 1.50 -8.06
C VAL A 430 -33.25 2.69 -7.84
N GLY A 431 -34.04 2.64 -6.78
CA GLY A 431 -34.92 3.74 -6.40
C GLY A 431 -34.26 4.70 -5.43
N TYR A 432 -34.79 5.91 -5.31
CA TYR A 432 -34.35 6.88 -4.31
C TYR A 432 -34.51 6.33 -2.87
N SER A 433 -33.47 6.53 -2.06
CA SER A 433 -33.53 6.23 -0.63
C SER A 433 -32.47 6.99 0.15
N ASN A 434 -32.81 7.53 1.32
CA ASN A 434 -31.88 8.08 2.29
C ASN A 434 -31.23 7.00 3.17
N GLU A 435 -31.78 5.78 3.13
CA GLU A 435 -31.29 4.64 3.88
C GLU A 435 -30.72 3.58 2.93
N TRP A 436 -29.87 2.71 3.45
CA TRP A 436 -29.35 1.59 2.68
C TRP A 436 -30.46 0.62 2.30
N LYS A 437 -30.73 0.47 1.00
CA LYS A 437 -31.71 -0.48 0.45
C LYS A 437 -31.06 -1.41 -0.57
N THR A 438 -31.58 -2.63 -0.65
CA THR A 438 -31.13 -3.64 -1.58
C THR A 438 -32.06 -3.68 -2.80
N PHE A 439 -31.43 -3.61 -3.97
CA PHE A 439 -32.08 -3.75 -5.28
C PHE A 439 -31.42 -4.91 -6.02
N ARG A 440 -32.19 -5.66 -6.83
CA ARG A 440 -31.67 -6.85 -7.50
C ARG A 440 -32.21 -6.98 -8.91
N ALA A 441 -31.41 -7.61 -9.78
CA ALA A 441 -31.83 -7.98 -11.12
C ALA A 441 -31.11 -9.24 -11.60
N GLY A 442 -31.68 -9.87 -12.64
CA GLY A 442 -31.01 -10.92 -13.38
C GLY A 442 -29.87 -10.36 -14.24
N VAL A 443 -28.80 -11.15 -14.38
CA VAL A 443 -27.62 -10.81 -15.18
C VAL A 443 -27.14 -11.98 -16.01
N SER A 444 -26.48 -11.71 -17.13
CA SER A 444 -25.92 -12.73 -18.03
C SER A 444 -24.40 -12.79 -17.89
N VAL A 445 -23.89 -13.10 -16.70
CA VAL A 445 -22.44 -13.24 -16.46
C VAL A 445 -21.93 -14.54 -17.06
N PRO A 446 -20.81 -14.55 -17.80
CA PRO A 446 -20.20 -15.78 -18.31
C PRO A 446 -19.77 -16.71 -17.18
N ASP A 447 -19.91 -18.04 -17.38
CA ASP A 447 -19.56 -19.09 -16.42
C ASP A 447 -18.04 -19.35 -16.35
N SER A 448 -17.29 -18.32 -16.02
CA SER A 448 -15.82 -18.36 -15.88
C SER A 448 -15.34 -17.31 -14.87
N VAL A 449 -14.05 -17.19 -14.68
CA VAL A 449 -13.46 -16.11 -13.89
C VAL A 449 -13.69 -14.79 -14.60
N GLN A 450 -14.29 -13.82 -13.91
CA GLN A 450 -14.67 -12.53 -14.46
C GLN A 450 -14.30 -11.38 -13.51
N ALA A 451 -13.99 -10.22 -14.08
CA ALA A 451 -14.13 -8.94 -13.38
C ALA A 451 -15.60 -8.49 -13.44
N LEU A 452 -16.01 -7.67 -12.49
CA LEU A 452 -17.35 -7.07 -12.45
C LEU A 452 -17.23 -5.56 -12.31
N TYR A 453 -17.88 -4.83 -13.20
CA TYR A 453 -17.93 -3.36 -13.19
C TYR A 453 -19.36 -2.89 -13.07
N PHE A 454 -19.62 -2.02 -12.10
CA PHE A 454 -20.93 -1.40 -11.87
C PHE A 454 -20.85 0.08 -12.21
N THR A 455 -21.48 0.49 -13.33
CA THR A 455 -21.53 1.88 -13.78
C THR A 455 -22.89 2.48 -13.46
N TYR A 456 -22.92 3.53 -12.66
CA TYR A 456 -24.17 4.24 -12.35
C TYR A 456 -24.60 5.13 -13.51
N ARG A 457 -25.90 5.10 -13.82
CA ARG A 457 -26.60 5.96 -14.77
C ARG A 457 -27.81 6.58 -14.08
N GLY A 458 -27.81 7.90 -13.96
CA GLY A 458 -28.89 8.61 -13.28
C GLY A 458 -28.56 10.07 -13.02
N GLN A 459 -29.55 10.80 -12.54
CA GLN A 459 -29.36 12.19 -12.10
C GLN A 459 -29.07 12.22 -10.61
N GLY A 460 -28.00 12.93 -10.24
CA GLY A 460 -27.58 13.05 -8.83
C GLY A 460 -26.52 12.04 -8.43
N ILE A 461 -26.53 11.60 -7.17
CA ILE A 461 -25.49 10.80 -6.54
C ILE A 461 -26.09 9.52 -5.99
N SER A 462 -25.47 8.38 -6.29
CA SER A 462 -25.70 7.11 -5.62
C SER A 462 -24.47 6.68 -4.85
N ASN A 463 -24.64 6.01 -3.71
CA ASN A 463 -23.60 5.39 -2.92
C ASN A 463 -23.80 3.88 -2.90
N LEU A 464 -22.74 3.11 -2.93
CA LEU A 464 -22.77 1.64 -2.99
C LEU A 464 -22.08 1.05 -1.75
N ALA A 465 -22.82 0.30 -0.95
CA ALA A 465 -22.34 -0.33 0.28
C ALA A 465 -21.79 -1.73 0.07
N SER A 466 -22.54 -2.55 -0.68
CA SER A 466 -22.21 -3.95 -0.94
C SER A 466 -22.92 -4.44 -2.19
N PHE A 467 -22.46 -5.58 -2.67
CA PHE A 467 -23.15 -6.36 -3.70
C PHE A 467 -23.20 -7.83 -3.32
N THR A 468 -24.23 -8.54 -3.73
CA THR A 468 -24.38 -9.97 -3.52
C THR A 468 -24.45 -10.70 -4.85
N LEU A 469 -23.63 -11.74 -4.99
CA LEU A 469 -23.64 -12.64 -6.14
C LEU A 469 -24.50 -13.87 -5.79
N GLU A 470 -25.51 -14.16 -6.62
CA GLU A 470 -26.46 -15.24 -6.40
C GLU A 470 -26.37 -16.23 -7.57
N THR A 471 -26.14 -17.50 -7.22
CA THR A 471 -26.22 -18.62 -8.15
C THR A 471 -27.62 -19.22 -8.14
N VAL A 472 -28.09 -19.68 -9.29
CA VAL A 472 -29.40 -20.36 -9.43
C VAL A 472 -29.15 -21.86 -9.57
#